data_5ab66bd1eb1812833afcd475ce5652a0
#
_entry.id   5ab66bd1eb1812833afcd475ce5652a0
#
_cell.length_a   1.000
_cell.length_b   1.000
_cell.length_c   1.000
_cell.angle_alpha   90.00
_cell.angle_beta   90.00
_cell.angle_gamma   90.00
#
_symmetry.space_group_name_H-M   'P 1'
#
loop_
_entity.id
_entity.type
_entity.pdbx_description
1 polymer ?
#
loop_
_entity_poly.entity_id
_entity_poly.type
_entity_poly.pdbx_seq_one_letter_code
_entity_poly.pdbx_strand_id
1 'polypeptide(L)'
;MSKLILYHGSPEIIKTPIFGKGKSYNDYGRGFYCTEHLELAKEWACTENTDGYANKYEIDTEGLFVLNLSSDEYTILHWLALLMRYRKFRVSTPIMKRGADWLKEHFLLDLTPYDAVVGYRADDSYFSFARAFVNNEISLTQLAYAMKLGKLGEQFVLKTPAAFEKIQFISYETCDNTVYYAKRKARDDEARAAFRAELERDDLDGLYMMDIIREEVQPNDPRLR
;
A
#
# COMPACT_ATOMS: atom_id res chain seq x y z
N MET A 1 -22.15 -15.55 0.07
CA MET A 1 -21.56 -15.06 1.35
C MET A 1 -20.06 -15.05 1.16
N SER A 2 -19.48 -13.87 1.15
CA SER A 2 -18.04 -13.71 0.97
C SER A 2 -17.40 -13.33 2.32
N LYS A 3 -17.12 -14.37 3.14
CA LYS A 3 -16.44 -14.19 4.41
C LYS A 3 -14.93 -14.25 4.20
N LEU A 4 -14.21 -13.26 4.67
CA LEU A 4 -12.75 -13.19 4.63
C LEU A 4 -12.19 -13.20 6.05
N ILE A 5 -11.04 -13.85 6.21
CA ILE A 5 -10.24 -13.77 7.43
C ILE A 5 -9.17 -12.70 7.23
N LEU A 6 -9.19 -11.73 8.13
CA LEU A 6 -8.27 -10.61 8.12
C LEU A 6 -7.47 -10.55 9.42
N TYR A 7 -6.25 -10.03 9.33
CA TYR A 7 -5.35 -9.84 10.46
C TYR A 7 -4.91 -8.38 10.54
N HIS A 8 -4.87 -7.85 11.75
CA HIS A 8 -4.34 -6.52 12.04
C HIS A 8 -3.22 -6.61 13.07
N GLY A 9 -2.02 -6.20 12.69
CA GLY A 9 -0.88 -6.11 13.61
C GLY A 9 -0.91 -4.83 14.43
N SER A 10 -0.84 -4.95 15.76
CA SER A 10 -0.92 -3.82 16.68
C SER A 10 -0.15 -4.14 17.98
N PRO A 11 0.42 -3.13 18.69
CA PRO A 11 0.92 -3.32 20.04
C PRO A 11 -0.20 -3.60 21.07
N GLU A 12 -1.47 -3.51 20.67
CA GLU A 12 -2.63 -3.72 21.52
C GLU A 12 -3.58 -4.78 20.95
N ILE A 13 -4.33 -5.46 21.81
CA ILE A 13 -5.45 -6.31 21.40
C ILE A 13 -6.65 -5.40 21.10
N ILE A 14 -7.06 -5.37 19.84
CA ILE A 14 -8.15 -4.53 19.36
C ILE A 14 -9.40 -5.40 19.13
N LYS A 15 -10.21 -5.63 20.17
CA LYS A 15 -11.43 -6.43 20.03
C LYS A 15 -12.52 -5.74 19.22
N THR A 16 -12.58 -4.40 19.27
CA THR A 16 -13.54 -3.60 18.53
C THR A 16 -12.82 -2.47 17.81
N PRO A 17 -12.59 -2.58 16.50
CA PRO A 17 -12.06 -1.47 15.71
C PRO A 17 -12.99 -0.26 15.77
N ILE A 18 -12.41 0.93 15.94
CA ILE A 18 -13.16 2.19 16.06
C ILE A 18 -13.03 2.99 14.78
N PHE A 19 -14.17 3.28 14.14
CA PHE A 19 -14.20 4.14 12.96
C PHE A 19 -13.59 5.53 13.27
N GLY A 20 -12.78 6.03 12.36
CA GLY A 20 -12.16 7.35 12.48
C GLY A 20 -10.88 7.42 13.33
N LYS A 21 -10.50 6.37 14.08
CA LYS A 21 -9.30 6.35 14.94
C LYS A 21 -7.97 6.27 14.14
N GLY A 22 -7.98 5.77 12.92
CA GLY A 22 -6.78 5.62 12.08
C GLY A 22 -6.14 6.95 11.69
N LYS A 23 -4.83 6.90 11.35
CA LYS A 23 -4.08 8.06 10.86
C LYS A 23 -4.54 8.45 9.46
N SER A 24 -4.68 9.76 9.17
CA SER A 24 -5.12 10.28 7.87
C SER A 24 -4.04 10.24 6.79
N TYR A 25 -2.78 10.00 7.17
CA TYR A 25 -1.61 9.98 6.28
C TYR A 25 -1.05 8.56 6.04
N ASN A 26 -1.89 7.53 6.14
CA ASN A 26 -1.59 6.18 5.66
C ASN A 26 -1.85 6.08 4.14
N ASP A 27 -1.47 4.97 3.51
CA ASP A 27 -1.48 4.80 2.04
C ASP A 27 -2.82 5.14 1.37
N TYR A 28 -3.93 4.79 2.01
CA TYR A 28 -5.30 5.07 1.55
C TYR A 28 -6.04 6.06 2.48
N GLY A 29 -5.28 6.85 3.24
CA GLY A 29 -5.83 7.79 4.22
C GLY A 29 -6.33 7.11 5.48
N ARG A 30 -7.35 7.69 6.12
CA ARG A 30 -7.91 7.16 7.36
C ARG A 30 -8.70 5.88 7.10
N GLY A 31 -8.45 4.84 7.90
CA GLY A 31 -9.11 3.55 7.83
C GLY A 31 -8.55 2.56 8.84
N PHE A 32 -9.13 1.36 8.89
CA PHE A 32 -8.60 0.23 9.65
C PHE A 32 -7.90 -0.73 8.68
N TYR A 33 -6.60 -0.89 8.84
CA TYR A 33 -5.71 -1.55 7.92
C TYR A 33 -5.47 -3.00 8.31
N CYS A 34 -5.86 -3.93 7.46
CA CYS A 34 -5.72 -5.37 7.67
C CYS A 34 -4.94 -6.01 6.51
N THR A 35 -4.59 -7.26 6.66
CA THR A 35 -4.06 -8.15 5.63
C THR A 35 -4.66 -9.54 5.77
N GLU A 36 -4.70 -10.33 4.70
CA GLU A 36 -5.05 -11.74 4.75
C GLU A 36 -3.89 -12.63 5.21
N HIS A 37 -2.68 -12.07 5.36
CA HIS A 37 -1.47 -12.79 5.70
C HIS A 37 -1.09 -12.63 7.18
N LEU A 38 -1.26 -13.69 7.97
CA LEU A 38 -0.96 -13.71 9.41
C LEU A 38 0.50 -13.30 9.72
N GLU A 39 1.48 -13.83 8.99
CA GLU A 39 2.89 -13.54 9.23
C GLU A 39 3.23 -12.06 9.01
N LEU A 40 2.62 -11.43 7.99
CA LEU A 40 2.78 -9.98 7.80
C LEU A 40 2.15 -9.17 8.93
N ALA A 41 0.98 -9.57 9.41
CA ALA A 41 0.35 -8.90 10.55
C ALA A 41 1.23 -9.00 11.80
N LYS A 42 1.90 -10.14 12.03
CA LYS A 42 2.85 -10.32 13.14
C LYS A 42 4.05 -9.39 13.01
N GLU A 43 4.60 -9.24 11.81
CA GLU A 43 5.69 -8.28 11.58
C GLU A 43 5.26 -6.83 11.82
N TRP A 44 4.01 -6.48 11.47
CA TRP A 44 3.47 -5.13 11.69
C TRP A 44 3.15 -4.84 13.15
N ALA A 45 2.88 -5.89 13.93
CA ALA A 45 2.55 -5.79 15.34
C ALA A 45 3.72 -5.33 16.19
N CYS A 46 4.96 -5.73 15.82
CA CYS A 46 6.15 -5.55 16.61
C CYS A 46 6.93 -4.28 16.27
N THR A 47 7.52 -3.69 17.29
CA THR A 47 8.55 -2.65 17.17
C THR A 47 9.87 -3.18 17.72
N GLU A 48 10.95 -2.41 17.62
CA GLU A 48 12.28 -2.83 18.06
C GLU A 48 12.33 -3.32 19.53
N ASN A 49 11.49 -2.74 20.38
CA ASN A 49 11.54 -3.00 21.83
C ASN A 49 10.17 -3.39 22.40
N THR A 50 9.21 -3.76 21.57
CA THR A 50 7.85 -4.02 22.02
C THR A 50 7.23 -5.18 21.24
N ASP A 51 6.78 -6.18 21.99
CA ASP A 51 5.95 -7.25 21.49
C ASP A 51 4.61 -6.71 21.01
N GLY A 52 3.92 -7.46 20.18
CA GLY A 52 2.64 -7.06 19.65
C GLY A 52 1.66 -8.21 19.55
N TYR A 53 0.55 -7.92 18.89
CA TYR A 53 -0.56 -8.85 18.70
C TYR A 53 -1.01 -8.84 17.25
N ALA A 54 -1.09 -10.01 16.64
CA ALA A 54 -1.80 -10.22 15.39
C ALA A 54 -3.27 -10.50 15.72
N ASN A 55 -4.10 -9.48 15.62
CA ASN A 55 -5.53 -9.56 15.88
C ASN A 55 -6.22 -10.18 14.67
N LYS A 56 -6.98 -11.26 14.87
CA LYS A 56 -7.71 -12.00 13.86
C LYS A 56 -9.18 -11.61 13.83
N TYR A 57 -9.68 -11.36 12.63
CA TYR A 57 -11.08 -10.99 12.39
C TYR A 57 -11.69 -11.82 11.27
N GLU A 58 -13.02 -11.91 11.27
CA GLU A 58 -13.82 -12.30 10.12
C GLU A 58 -14.60 -11.07 9.66
N ILE A 59 -14.65 -10.82 8.36
CA ILE A 59 -15.49 -9.80 7.76
C ILE A 59 -16.44 -10.42 6.75
N ASP A 60 -17.71 -10.02 6.78
CA ASP A 60 -18.67 -10.31 5.71
C ASP A 60 -18.68 -9.16 4.72
N THR A 61 -18.19 -9.41 3.51
CA THR A 61 -18.11 -8.39 2.46
C THR A 61 -19.39 -8.27 1.63
N GLU A 62 -20.41 -9.06 1.89
CA GLU A 62 -21.69 -8.99 1.16
C GLU A 62 -22.33 -7.61 1.36
N GLY A 63 -22.63 -6.94 0.23
CA GLY A 63 -23.24 -5.60 0.21
C GLY A 63 -22.27 -4.45 0.50
N LEU A 64 -20.95 -4.70 0.63
CA LEU A 64 -19.95 -3.64 0.68
C LEU A 64 -19.45 -3.29 -0.73
N PHE A 65 -19.27 -2.02 -0.98
CA PHE A 65 -18.57 -1.53 -2.16
C PHE A 65 -17.06 -1.58 -1.92
N VAL A 66 -16.39 -2.56 -2.55
CA VAL A 66 -14.94 -2.79 -2.38
C VAL A 66 -14.21 -2.36 -3.64
N LEU A 67 -13.32 -1.36 -3.52
CA LEU A 67 -12.36 -1.02 -4.56
C LEU A 67 -11.19 -2.00 -4.52
N ASN A 68 -10.99 -2.79 -5.56
CA ASN A 68 -9.84 -3.67 -5.71
C ASN A 68 -8.86 -3.10 -6.74
N LEU A 69 -7.78 -2.48 -6.27
CA LEU A 69 -6.73 -1.88 -7.11
C LEU A 69 -5.84 -2.91 -7.81
N SER A 70 -5.95 -4.18 -7.44
CA SER A 70 -5.22 -5.29 -8.08
C SER A 70 -6.01 -5.92 -9.23
N SER A 71 -7.22 -5.43 -9.51
CA SER A 71 -7.99 -5.85 -10.70
C SER A 71 -7.40 -5.25 -11.97
N ASP A 72 -7.69 -5.87 -13.11
CA ASP A 72 -7.22 -5.41 -14.44
C ASP A 72 -7.79 -4.03 -14.86
N GLU A 73 -8.75 -3.49 -14.11
CA GLU A 73 -9.30 -2.14 -14.36
C GLU A 73 -8.32 -1.04 -13.96
N TYR A 74 -7.41 -1.32 -13.04
CA TYR A 74 -6.49 -0.33 -12.46
C TYR A 74 -5.04 -0.67 -12.80
N THR A 75 -4.22 0.36 -12.79
CA THR A 75 -2.77 0.25 -12.98
C THR A 75 -2.05 0.69 -11.70
N ILE A 76 -0.78 0.38 -11.60
CA ILE A 76 0.08 0.84 -10.49
C ILE A 76 0.07 2.36 -10.32
N LEU A 77 -0.23 3.13 -11.39
CA LEU A 77 -0.30 4.59 -11.34
C LEU A 77 -1.50 5.10 -10.56
N HIS A 78 -2.64 4.37 -10.53
CA HIS A 78 -3.77 4.70 -9.67
C HIS A 78 -3.40 4.58 -8.18
N TRP A 79 -2.73 3.48 -7.82
CA TRP A 79 -2.21 3.30 -6.48
C TRP A 79 -1.20 4.39 -6.12
N LEU A 80 -0.28 4.73 -7.03
CA LEU A 80 0.72 5.76 -6.83
C LEU A 80 0.09 7.15 -6.64
N ALA A 81 -0.96 7.48 -7.39
CA ALA A 81 -1.72 8.73 -7.23
C ALA A 81 -2.36 8.83 -5.85
N LEU A 82 -2.91 7.71 -5.33
CA LEU A 82 -3.44 7.64 -3.96
C LEU A 82 -2.36 7.85 -2.91
N LEU A 83 -1.18 7.23 -3.07
CA LEU A 83 -0.02 7.50 -2.20
C LEU A 83 0.35 8.98 -2.19
N MET A 84 0.44 9.61 -3.37
CA MET A 84 0.74 11.03 -3.50
C MET A 84 -0.32 11.93 -2.83
N ARG A 85 -1.55 11.46 -2.76
CA ARG A 85 -2.67 12.17 -2.11
C ARG A 85 -2.62 12.08 -0.60
N TYR A 86 -2.34 10.90 -0.05
CA TYR A 86 -2.53 10.63 1.37
C TYR A 86 -1.24 10.63 2.20
N ARG A 87 -0.14 10.10 1.65
CA ARG A 87 1.15 10.09 2.37
C ARG A 87 1.80 11.47 2.35
N LYS A 88 2.61 11.75 3.37
CA LYS A 88 3.45 12.94 3.41
C LYS A 88 4.59 12.80 2.40
N PHE A 89 4.32 13.24 1.18
CA PHE A 89 5.26 13.19 0.07
C PHE A 89 6.03 14.51 -0.04
N ARG A 90 7.31 14.48 0.29
CA ARG A 90 8.17 15.66 0.12
C ARG A 90 8.58 15.79 -1.34
N VAL A 91 8.02 16.76 -2.02
CA VAL A 91 8.44 17.15 -3.37
C VAL A 91 9.75 17.93 -3.27
N SER A 92 10.83 17.41 -3.87
CA SER A 92 12.18 17.97 -3.78
C SER A 92 12.69 18.57 -5.09
N THR A 93 12.08 18.20 -6.22
CA THR A 93 12.49 18.66 -7.55
C THR A 93 11.30 19.15 -8.38
N PRO A 94 11.53 20.03 -9.39
CA PRO A 94 10.49 20.43 -10.33
C PRO A 94 9.92 19.25 -11.15
N ILE A 95 10.74 18.25 -11.45
CA ILE A 95 10.29 17.03 -12.15
C ILE A 95 9.31 16.26 -11.28
N MET A 96 9.68 16.00 -10.02
CA MET A 96 8.82 15.33 -9.05
C MET A 96 7.48 16.06 -8.84
N LYS A 97 7.52 17.41 -8.85
CA LYS A 97 6.29 18.21 -8.76
C LYS A 97 5.37 17.94 -9.95
N ARG A 98 5.89 18.03 -11.17
CA ARG A 98 5.11 17.76 -12.39
C ARG A 98 4.56 16.35 -12.42
N GLY A 99 5.37 15.35 -12.05
CA GLY A 99 4.93 13.95 -11.98
C GLY A 99 3.80 13.74 -10.97
N ALA A 100 3.96 14.28 -9.76
CA ALA A 100 2.95 14.17 -8.72
C ALA A 100 1.62 14.89 -9.08
N ASP A 101 1.71 16.06 -9.73
CA ASP A 101 0.54 16.80 -10.16
C ASP A 101 -0.18 16.05 -11.30
N TRP A 102 0.56 15.52 -12.29
CA TRP A 102 0.00 14.72 -13.39
C TRP A 102 -0.72 13.47 -12.87
N LEU A 103 -0.09 12.72 -11.98
CA LEU A 103 -0.70 11.52 -11.39
C LEU A 103 -2.01 11.83 -10.66
N LYS A 104 -2.05 12.92 -9.91
CA LYS A 104 -3.27 13.34 -9.21
C LYS A 104 -4.37 13.81 -10.17
N GLU A 105 -4.02 14.42 -11.29
CA GLU A 105 -4.97 14.91 -12.27
C GLU A 105 -5.60 13.79 -13.09
N HIS A 106 -4.79 12.77 -13.48
CA HIS A 106 -5.21 11.75 -14.44
C HIS A 106 -5.50 10.38 -13.83
N PHE A 107 -4.91 10.04 -12.67
CA PHE A 107 -4.98 8.69 -12.09
C PHE A 107 -5.58 8.64 -10.68
N LEU A 108 -5.86 9.79 -10.06
CA LEU A 108 -6.41 9.79 -8.71
C LEU A 108 -7.87 9.32 -8.71
N LEU A 109 -8.12 8.27 -7.92
CA LEU A 109 -9.47 7.76 -7.70
C LEU A 109 -10.13 8.45 -6.50
N ASP A 110 -11.43 8.71 -6.61
CA ASP A 110 -12.24 9.08 -5.45
C ASP A 110 -12.57 7.82 -4.63
N LEU A 111 -12.13 7.79 -3.38
CA LEU A 111 -12.39 6.69 -2.46
C LEU A 111 -13.70 6.84 -1.69
N THR A 112 -14.40 7.96 -1.83
CA THR A 112 -15.63 8.28 -1.08
C THR A 112 -16.75 7.25 -1.27
N PRO A 113 -16.97 6.68 -2.48
CA PRO A 113 -18.04 5.71 -2.70
C PRO A 113 -17.77 4.31 -2.10
N TYR A 114 -16.53 4.03 -1.68
CA TYR A 114 -16.13 2.69 -1.33
C TYR A 114 -16.08 2.47 0.18
N ASP A 115 -16.62 1.33 0.60
CA ASP A 115 -16.62 0.87 2.00
C ASP A 115 -15.26 0.31 2.41
N ALA A 116 -14.57 -0.31 1.46
CA ALA A 116 -13.23 -0.84 1.66
C ALA A 116 -12.36 -0.68 0.41
N VAL A 117 -11.04 -0.72 0.62
CA VAL A 117 -10.04 -0.68 -0.46
C VAL A 117 -9.08 -1.85 -0.29
N VAL A 118 -8.82 -2.57 -1.38
CA VAL A 118 -7.77 -3.59 -1.49
C VAL A 118 -6.68 -3.06 -2.41
N GLY A 119 -5.43 -3.15 -1.99
CA GLY A 119 -4.31 -2.70 -2.82
C GLY A 119 -2.96 -2.83 -2.13
N TYR A 120 -1.90 -2.50 -2.86
CA TYR A 120 -0.53 -2.64 -2.39
C TYR A 120 -0.27 -1.85 -1.11
N ARG A 121 0.62 -2.38 -0.28
CA ARG A 121 1.17 -1.67 0.86
C ARG A 121 2.45 -0.93 0.45
N ALA A 122 2.58 0.32 0.91
CA ALA A 122 3.83 1.05 0.85
C ALA A 122 4.41 1.20 2.27
N ASP A 123 5.39 0.39 2.63
CA ASP A 123 6.26 0.73 3.74
C ASP A 123 7.38 1.70 3.28
N ASP A 124 8.26 2.10 4.21
CA ASP A 124 9.19 3.18 3.94
C ASP A 124 10.22 2.85 2.84
N SER A 125 10.62 1.57 2.68
CA SER A 125 11.52 1.14 1.61
C SER A 125 10.85 1.19 0.24
N TYR A 126 9.60 0.75 0.13
CA TYR A 126 8.84 0.79 -1.12
C TYR A 126 8.44 2.20 -1.54
N PHE A 127 8.25 3.07 -0.55
CA PHE A 127 8.02 4.49 -0.83
C PHE A 127 9.20 5.16 -1.55
N SER A 128 10.42 4.62 -1.39
CA SER A 128 11.59 5.07 -2.13
C SER A 128 11.47 4.81 -3.64
N PHE A 129 10.95 3.64 -4.05
CA PHE A 129 10.67 3.34 -5.46
C PHE A 129 9.60 4.27 -6.05
N ALA A 130 8.52 4.50 -5.31
CA ALA A 130 7.47 5.45 -5.71
C ALA A 130 8.06 6.86 -5.96
N ARG A 131 8.95 7.32 -5.08
CA ARG A 131 9.64 8.60 -5.22
C ARG A 131 10.58 8.65 -6.42
N ALA A 132 11.37 7.60 -6.63
CA ALA A 132 12.30 7.51 -7.74
C ALA A 132 11.56 7.55 -9.09
N PHE A 133 10.45 6.81 -9.21
CA PHE A 133 9.62 6.85 -10.41
C PHE A 133 9.07 8.26 -10.69
N VAL A 134 8.46 8.90 -9.68
CA VAL A 134 7.90 10.26 -9.83
C VAL A 134 8.99 11.29 -10.11
N ASN A 135 10.23 11.04 -9.67
CA ASN A 135 11.40 11.87 -9.97
C ASN A 135 12.09 11.50 -11.29
N ASN A 136 11.52 10.59 -12.07
CA ASN A 136 12.05 10.15 -13.37
C ASN A 136 13.40 9.41 -13.30
N GLU A 137 13.67 8.74 -12.17
CA GLU A 137 14.92 8.00 -11.92
C GLU A 137 14.81 6.52 -12.31
N ILE A 138 13.61 5.95 -12.29
CA ILE A 138 13.31 4.57 -12.70
C ILE A 138 12.11 4.54 -13.64
N SER A 139 12.01 3.47 -14.44
CA SER A 139 10.90 3.23 -15.35
C SER A 139 9.67 2.65 -14.64
N LEU A 140 8.54 2.63 -15.33
CA LEU A 140 7.31 1.96 -14.88
C LEU A 140 7.52 0.47 -14.65
N THR A 141 8.29 -0.20 -15.51
CA THR A 141 8.64 -1.61 -15.38
C THR A 141 9.44 -1.87 -14.10
N GLN A 142 10.43 -1.03 -13.82
CA GLN A 142 11.22 -1.10 -12.59
C GLN A 142 10.36 -0.84 -11.35
N LEU A 143 9.44 0.11 -11.40
CA LEU A 143 8.48 0.34 -10.31
C LEU A 143 7.58 -0.88 -10.10
N ALA A 144 7.00 -1.45 -11.16
CA ALA A 144 6.14 -2.62 -11.08
C ALA A 144 6.87 -3.86 -10.54
N TYR A 145 8.14 -4.04 -10.95
CA TYR A 145 9.00 -5.07 -10.39
C TYR A 145 9.22 -4.87 -8.89
N ALA A 146 9.56 -3.66 -8.48
CA ALA A 146 9.79 -3.31 -7.09
C ALA A 146 8.59 -3.65 -6.20
N MET A 147 7.38 -3.40 -6.66
CA MET A 147 6.15 -3.69 -5.89
C MET A 147 5.94 -5.19 -5.64
N LYS A 148 6.58 -6.06 -6.42
CA LYS A 148 6.53 -7.52 -6.24
C LYS A 148 7.64 -8.07 -5.33
N LEU A 149 8.71 -7.32 -5.09
CA LEU A 149 9.92 -7.79 -4.39
C LEU A 149 9.60 -8.17 -2.96
N GLY A 150 9.13 -7.56 -2.11
CA GLY A 150 9.08 -7.91 -0.69
C GLY A 150 7.91 -8.78 -0.27
N LYS A 151 7.07 -9.24 -1.18
CA LYS A 151 5.88 -10.03 -0.84
C LYS A 151 5.07 -9.38 0.30
N LEU A 152 5.01 -8.03 0.31
CA LEU A 152 4.27 -7.27 1.33
C LEU A 152 2.77 -7.55 1.29
N GLY A 153 2.33 -8.22 0.24
CA GLY A 153 0.92 -8.53 0.03
C GLY A 153 0.06 -7.29 -0.16
N GLU A 154 -1.21 -7.53 -0.09
CA GLU A 154 -2.23 -6.51 -0.20
C GLU A 154 -2.73 -6.11 1.19
N GLN A 155 -3.17 -4.87 1.28
CA GLN A 155 -3.90 -4.36 2.43
C GLN A 155 -5.39 -4.39 2.11
N PHE A 156 -6.18 -4.81 3.09
CA PHE A 156 -7.63 -4.63 3.11
C PHE A 156 -7.95 -3.51 4.10
N VAL A 157 -8.47 -2.40 3.62
CA VAL A 157 -8.65 -1.19 4.42
C VAL A 157 -10.12 -0.83 4.53
N LEU A 158 -10.67 -0.89 5.75
CA LEU A 158 -12.05 -0.48 6.02
C LEU A 158 -12.14 1.04 6.09
N LYS A 159 -13.10 1.63 5.37
CA LYS A 159 -13.23 3.07 5.17
C LYS A 159 -14.49 3.70 5.76
N THR A 160 -15.58 2.95 5.89
CA THR A 160 -16.90 3.48 6.29
C THR A 160 -17.43 2.79 7.55
N PRO A 161 -18.36 3.42 8.29
CA PRO A 161 -19.05 2.76 9.39
C PRO A 161 -19.66 1.41 9.01
N ALA A 162 -20.24 1.30 7.80
CA ALA A 162 -20.83 0.06 7.30
C ALA A 162 -19.82 -1.10 7.25
N ALA A 163 -18.59 -0.84 6.80
CA ALA A 163 -17.52 -1.85 6.81
C ALA A 163 -17.09 -2.23 8.24
N PHE A 164 -17.08 -1.26 9.17
CA PHE A 164 -16.74 -1.50 10.56
C PHE A 164 -17.81 -2.30 11.32
N GLU A 165 -19.08 -2.24 10.92
CA GLU A 165 -20.15 -3.04 11.48
C GLU A 165 -20.08 -4.51 11.04
N LYS A 166 -19.45 -4.79 9.91
CA LYS A 166 -19.34 -6.14 9.33
C LYS A 166 -18.10 -6.92 9.76
N ILE A 167 -17.16 -6.29 10.46
CA ILE A 167 -15.96 -6.97 10.96
C ILE A 167 -16.18 -7.46 12.40
N GLN A 168 -15.80 -8.72 12.64
CA GLN A 168 -15.94 -9.37 13.95
C GLN A 168 -14.59 -9.92 14.41
N PHE A 169 -14.23 -9.59 15.64
CA PHE A 169 -13.04 -10.12 16.30
C PHE A 169 -13.22 -11.61 16.62
N ILE A 170 -12.23 -12.42 16.26
CA ILE A 170 -12.20 -13.87 16.55
C ILE A 170 -11.22 -14.18 17.68
N SER A 171 -9.95 -13.81 17.51
CA SER A 171 -8.85 -14.16 18.40
C SER A 171 -7.66 -13.24 18.17
N TYR A 172 -6.58 -13.50 18.87
CA TYR A 172 -5.29 -12.88 18.62
C TYR A 172 -4.17 -13.88 18.85
N GLU A 173 -3.00 -13.60 18.27
CA GLU A 173 -1.74 -14.26 18.55
C GLU A 173 -0.74 -13.24 19.08
N THR A 174 0.00 -13.62 20.12
CA THR A 174 1.13 -12.82 20.63
C THR A 174 2.31 -12.92 19.67
N CYS A 175 3.01 -11.82 19.48
CA CYS A 175 4.12 -11.71 18.54
C CYS A 175 5.36 -11.25 19.30
N ASP A 176 6.37 -12.11 19.37
CA ASP A 176 7.67 -11.81 19.96
C ASP A 176 8.45 -10.86 19.04
N ASN A 177 8.84 -9.72 19.58
CA ASN A 177 9.55 -8.70 18.80
C ASN A 177 10.93 -9.17 18.34
N THR A 178 11.61 -10.02 19.12
CA THR A 178 12.93 -10.55 18.73
C THR A 178 12.88 -11.37 17.46
N VAL A 179 11.72 -11.98 17.16
CA VAL A 179 11.48 -12.76 15.95
C VAL A 179 10.90 -11.87 14.83
N TYR A 180 9.79 -11.19 15.10
CA TYR A 180 8.99 -10.56 14.04
C TYR A 180 9.50 -9.18 13.64
N TYR A 181 10.07 -8.41 14.56
CA TYR A 181 10.78 -7.19 14.18
C TYR A 181 12.04 -7.49 13.38
N ALA A 182 12.79 -8.56 13.74
CA ALA A 182 13.96 -8.99 12.97
C ALA A 182 13.59 -9.41 11.54
N LYS A 183 12.49 -10.17 11.35
CA LYS A 183 11.96 -10.51 10.01
C LYS A 183 11.59 -9.27 9.20
N ARG A 184 10.87 -8.32 9.82
CA ARG A 184 10.49 -7.05 9.19
C ARG A 184 11.72 -6.25 8.75
N LYS A 185 12.74 -6.16 9.63
CA LYS A 185 13.98 -5.44 9.32
C LYS A 185 14.75 -6.11 8.17
N ALA A 186 14.88 -7.44 8.18
CA ALA A 186 15.53 -8.16 7.09
C ALA A 186 14.85 -7.91 5.75
N ARG A 187 13.51 -7.91 5.71
CA ARG A 187 12.73 -7.59 4.52
C ARG A 187 12.96 -6.14 4.03
N ASP A 188 13.02 -5.17 4.94
CA ASP A 188 13.30 -3.78 4.61
C ASP A 188 14.72 -3.62 4.06
N ASP A 189 15.71 -4.30 4.65
CA ASP A 189 17.10 -4.30 4.19
C ASP A 189 17.23 -4.93 2.79
N GLU A 190 16.55 -6.04 2.52
CA GLU A 190 16.49 -6.67 1.19
C GLU A 190 15.85 -5.74 0.15
N ALA A 191 14.73 -5.09 0.49
CA ALA A 191 14.07 -4.15 -0.40
C ALA A 191 14.96 -2.93 -0.70
N ARG A 192 15.70 -2.42 0.28
CA ARG A 192 16.67 -1.33 0.08
C ARG A 192 17.86 -1.75 -0.78
N ALA A 193 18.32 -2.98 -0.65
CA ALA A 193 19.39 -3.51 -1.51
C ALA A 193 18.89 -3.64 -2.95
N ALA A 194 17.71 -4.20 -3.15
CA ALA A 194 17.08 -4.30 -4.48
C ALA A 194 16.83 -2.91 -5.10
N PHE A 195 16.41 -1.92 -4.30
CA PHE A 195 16.26 -0.54 -4.78
C PHE A 195 17.56 0.04 -5.34
N ARG A 196 18.67 -0.14 -4.62
CA ARG A 196 19.98 0.33 -5.11
C ARG A 196 20.36 -0.35 -6.43
N ALA A 197 20.15 -1.67 -6.53
CA ALA A 197 20.43 -2.41 -7.75
C ALA A 197 19.55 -1.93 -8.95
N GLU A 198 18.29 -1.63 -8.71
CA GLU A 198 17.41 -1.09 -9.76
C GLU A 198 17.78 0.32 -10.20
N LEU A 199 18.27 1.18 -9.29
CA LEU A 199 18.77 2.52 -9.65
C LEU A 199 20.03 2.46 -10.52
N GLU A 200 20.86 1.42 -10.36
CA GLU A 200 22.08 1.21 -11.15
C GLU A 200 21.79 0.55 -12.52
N ARG A 201 20.56 0.09 -12.73
CA ARG A 201 20.15 -0.58 -13.95
C ARG A 201 19.52 0.41 -14.92
N ASP A 202 20.14 0.62 -16.07
CA ASP A 202 19.55 1.37 -17.16
C ASP A 202 18.39 0.60 -17.80
N ASP A 203 17.25 1.24 -17.95
CA ASP A 203 16.09 0.75 -18.70
C ASP A 203 15.79 1.75 -19.82
N LEU A 204 16.58 1.66 -20.91
CA LEU A 204 16.56 2.63 -22.01
C LEU A 204 15.23 2.62 -22.80
N ASP A 205 14.53 1.50 -22.81
CA ASP A 205 13.26 1.31 -23.52
C ASP A 205 12.05 1.46 -22.58
N GLY A 206 12.30 1.73 -21.31
CA GLY A 206 11.28 1.84 -20.28
C GLY A 206 10.44 3.12 -20.38
N LEU A 207 9.18 3.07 -19.94
CA LEU A 207 8.31 4.22 -19.85
C LEU A 207 8.57 4.97 -18.53
N TYR A 208 9.13 6.17 -18.62
CA TYR A 208 9.43 7.01 -17.48
C TYR A 208 8.30 8.04 -17.20
N MET A 209 8.30 8.65 -16.03
CA MET A 209 7.29 9.64 -15.66
C MET A 209 7.20 10.81 -16.64
N MET A 210 8.36 11.28 -17.15
CA MET A 210 8.37 12.37 -18.13
C MET A 210 7.88 11.95 -19.51
N ASP A 211 8.01 10.67 -19.87
CA ASP A 211 7.43 10.14 -21.11
C ASP A 211 5.91 10.09 -21.00
N ILE A 212 5.40 9.62 -19.85
CA ILE A 212 3.96 9.61 -19.55
C ILE A 212 3.35 11.01 -19.69
N ILE A 213 4.02 12.03 -19.17
CA ILE A 213 3.56 13.43 -19.24
C ILE A 213 3.65 13.94 -20.70
N ARG A 214 4.80 13.72 -21.38
CA ARG A 214 5.03 14.23 -22.74
C ARG A 214 4.09 13.63 -23.76
N GLU A 215 3.73 12.36 -23.59
CA GLU A 215 2.86 11.62 -24.51
C GLU A 215 1.38 11.64 -24.04
N GLU A 216 1.08 12.36 -22.97
CA GLU A 216 -0.26 12.47 -22.37
C GLU A 216 -0.91 11.09 -22.14
N VAL A 217 -0.15 10.14 -21.61
CA VAL A 217 -0.56 8.75 -21.43
C VAL A 217 -1.78 8.67 -20.49
N GLN A 218 -2.87 8.13 -21.01
CA GLN A 218 -4.14 8.01 -20.29
C GLN A 218 -4.27 6.67 -19.56
N PRO A 219 -5.16 6.53 -18.53
CA PRO A 219 -5.31 5.31 -17.74
C PRO A 219 -5.59 4.03 -18.51
N ASN A 220 -6.14 4.13 -19.73
CA ASN A 220 -6.46 2.99 -20.60
C ASN A 220 -5.32 2.61 -21.58
N ASP A 221 -4.17 3.27 -21.53
CA ASP A 221 -3.04 2.97 -22.38
C ASP A 221 -2.52 1.56 -22.11
N PRO A 222 -2.37 0.70 -23.15
CA PRO A 222 -1.93 -0.68 -22.98
C PRO A 222 -0.51 -0.82 -22.42
N ARG A 223 0.33 0.20 -22.54
CA ARG A 223 1.71 0.20 -22.00
C ARG A 223 1.75 0.29 -20.47
N LEU A 224 0.65 0.58 -19.82
CA LEU A 224 0.54 0.65 -18.35
C LEU A 224 0.24 -0.70 -17.69
N ARG A 225 0.10 -1.80 -18.46
CA ARG A 225 -0.33 -3.12 -18.01
C ARG A 225 0.73 -4.19 -18.16
#